data_0a5b9cc3b691404afa81a65533087d89
#
_entry.id   0a5b9cc3b691404afa81a65533087d89
#
_cell.length_a   1.000
_cell.length_b   1.000
_cell.length_c   1.000
_cell.angle_alpha   90.00
_cell.angle_beta   90.00
_cell.angle_gamma   90.00
#
_symmetry.space_group_name_H-M   'P 1'
#
loop_
_entity.id
_entity.type
_entity.pdbx_description
1 polymer ?
#
loop_
_entity_poly.entity_id
_entity_poly.type
_entity_poly.pdbx_seq_one_letter_code
_entity_poly.pdbx_strand_id
1 'polypeptide(L)'
;MLEVKPDSGSAHSGPRAGMSIAEAARRTGVSAHTLRYYERAGLVVTPVDRTHGCRRRYQQEDLKWISICTKLRATGMPIKAIRRYAQLVSAGPGNEQERLALLEAHRADVTAKLAEVQENLKLIDHKIDVYRGRLDAGDADQLWAPKRLAGAR
;
A
#
# COMPACT_ATOMS: atom_id res chain seq x y z
N MET A 1 -40.59 18.74 -44.56
CA MET A 1 -40.76 17.94 -43.36
C MET A 1 -39.98 16.65 -43.51
N LEU A 2 -38.77 16.59 -43.02
CA LEU A 2 -37.92 15.39 -43.03
C LEU A 2 -37.77 14.94 -41.59
N GLU A 3 -38.43 13.84 -41.28
CA GLU A 3 -38.40 13.15 -40.01
C GLU A 3 -37.02 12.50 -39.84
N VAL A 4 -36.22 12.96 -38.90
CA VAL A 4 -34.97 12.31 -38.51
C VAL A 4 -35.30 11.29 -37.41
N LYS A 5 -35.27 10.01 -37.75
CA LYS A 5 -35.28 8.91 -36.80
C LYS A 5 -34.08 8.99 -35.88
N PRO A 6 -34.23 8.83 -34.53
CA PRO A 6 -33.12 8.63 -33.67
C PRO A 6 -32.54 7.24 -33.89
N ASP A 7 -31.29 7.21 -34.29
CA ASP A 7 -30.48 6.01 -34.43
C ASP A 7 -30.20 5.43 -33.03
N SER A 8 -30.88 4.35 -32.69
CA SER A 8 -30.65 3.58 -31.49
C SER A 8 -29.39 2.74 -31.66
N GLY A 9 -28.23 3.40 -31.57
CA GLY A 9 -26.93 2.77 -31.46
C GLY A 9 -26.81 2.00 -30.17
N SER A 10 -27.25 0.75 -30.15
CA SER A 10 -26.93 -0.23 -29.15
C SER A 10 -25.40 -0.44 -29.15
N ALA A 11 -24.69 0.28 -28.27
CA ALA A 11 -23.30 0.04 -28.00
C ALA A 11 -23.17 -1.33 -27.29
N HIS A 12 -23.02 -2.38 -28.07
CA HIS A 12 -22.49 -3.64 -27.59
C HIS A 12 -21.05 -3.38 -27.15
N SER A 13 -20.88 -3.06 -25.87
CA SER A 13 -19.57 -3.12 -25.21
C SER A 13 -19.12 -4.57 -25.21
N GLY A 14 -18.38 -4.96 -26.24
CA GLY A 14 -17.67 -6.23 -26.25
C GLY A 14 -16.78 -6.32 -25.00
N PRO A 15 -16.40 -7.54 -24.57
CA PRO A 15 -15.60 -7.71 -23.35
C PRO A 15 -14.35 -6.85 -23.46
N ARG A 16 -14.24 -5.84 -22.59
CA ARG A 16 -13.06 -4.98 -22.52
C ARG A 16 -11.85 -5.88 -22.34
N ALA A 17 -10.91 -5.84 -23.27
CA ALA A 17 -9.69 -6.63 -23.25
C ALA A 17 -8.83 -6.20 -22.06
N GLY A 18 -9.09 -6.78 -20.87
CA GLY A 18 -8.35 -6.52 -19.65
C GLY A 18 -6.95 -7.12 -19.71
N MET A 19 -6.08 -6.65 -18.83
CA MET A 19 -4.70 -7.13 -18.70
C MET A 19 -4.64 -8.48 -17.99
N SER A 20 -3.66 -9.30 -18.37
CA SER A 20 -3.36 -10.53 -17.61
C SER A 20 -2.81 -10.21 -16.22
N ILE A 21 -2.82 -11.20 -15.31
CA ILE A 21 -2.22 -11.04 -13.98
C ILE A 21 -0.71 -10.73 -14.06
N ALA A 22 -0.01 -11.27 -15.05
CA ALA A 22 1.41 -10.98 -15.26
C ALA A 22 1.64 -9.52 -15.66
N GLU A 23 0.80 -8.98 -16.54
CA GLU A 23 0.84 -7.58 -16.93
C GLU A 23 0.45 -6.65 -15.77
N ALA A 24 -0.60 -6.99 -15.02
CA ALA A 24 -1.02 -6.24 -13.83
C ALA A 24 0.09 -6.22 -12.77
N ALA A 25 0.74 -7.34 -12.51
CA ALA A 25 1.88 -7.44 -11.59
C ALA A 25 3.04 -6.53 -12.01
N ARG A 26 3.39 -6.55 -13.29
CA ARG A 26 4.46 -5.72 -13.83
C ARG A 26 4.16 -4.22 -13.71
N ARG A 27 2.92 -3.79 -13.99
CA ARG A 27 2.50 -2.38 -13.94
C ARG A 27 2.33 -1.84 -12.53
N THR A 28 1.91 -2.68 -11.59
CA THR A 28 1.69 -2.27 -10.20
C THR A 28 2.92 -2.46 -9.32
N GLY A 29 3.93 -3.19 -9.77
CA GLY A 29 5.08 -3.58 -8.96
C GLY A 29 4.74 -4.61 -7.88
N VAL A 30 3.55 -5.22 -7.94
CA VAL A 30 3.05 -6.18 -6.96
C VAL A 30 3.10 -7.59 -7.57
N SER A 31 3.57 -8.59 -6.81
CA SER A 31 3.64 -9.96 -7.32
C SER A 31 2.26 -10.53 -7.67
N ALA A 32 2.22 -11.45 -8.63
CA ALA A 32 0.98 -12.18 -8.96
C ALA A 32 0.40 -12.93 -7.74
N HIS A 33 1.26 -13.39 -6.82
CA HIS A 33 0.84 -13.99 -5.56
C HIS A 33 0.09 -12.97 -4.68
N THR A 34 0.63 -11.77 -4.52
CA THR A 34 0.01 -10.69 -3.75
C THR A 34 -1.30 -10.23 -4.39
N LEU A 35 -1.39 -10.15 -5.72
CA LEU A 35 -2.64 -9.82 -6.40
C LEU A 35 -3.75 -10.85 -6.11
N ARG A 36 -3.43 -12.16 -6.14
CA ARG A 36 -4.36 -13.22 -5.75
C ARG A 36 -4.74 -13.14 -4.26
N TYR A 37 -3.79 -12.75 -3.42
CA TYR A 37 -4.06 -12.53 -2.00
C TYR A 37 -5.03 -11.37 -1.79
N TYR A 38 -4.84 -10.23 -2.46
CA TYR A 38 -5.74 -9.08 -2.36
C TYR A 38 -7.17 -9.43 -2.77
N GLU A 39 -7.33 -10.21 -3.84
CA GLU A 39 -8.64 -10.70 -4.27
C GLU A 39 -9.29 -11.58 -3.19
N ARG A 40 -8.57 -12.59 -2.67
CA ARG A 40 -9.09 -13.48 -1.62
C ARG A 40 -9.36 -12.78 -0.30
N ALA A 41 -8.56 -11.78 0.03
CA ALA A 41 -8.70 -11.02 1.27
C ALA A 41 -9.83 -9.96 1.20
N GLY A 42 -10.50 -9.81 0.07
CA GLY A 42 -11.56 -8.82 -0.12
C GLY A 42 -11.05 -7.38 -0.14
N LEU A 43 -9.84 -7.18 -0.64
CA LEU A 43 -9.23 -5.85 -0.77
C LEU A 43 -9.53 -5.19 -2.11
N VAL A 44 -10.12 -5.90 -3.06
CA VAL A 44 -10.53 -5.36 -4.36
C VAL A 44 -11.94 -4.77 -4.27
N VAL A 45 -12.16 -3.66 -4.96
CA VAL A 45 -13.46 -2.95 -4.96
C VAL A 45 -14.46 -3.63 -5.89
N THR A 46 -13.98 -4.10 -7.05
CA THR A 46 -14.78 -4.82 -8.04
C THR A 46 -14.27 -6.24 -8.18
N PRO A 47 -15.13 -7.23 -8.43
CA PRO A 47 -14.69 -8.56 -8.79
C PRO A 47 -13.78 -8.51 -10.02
N VAL A 48 -12.66 -9.23 -9.96
CA VAL A 48 -11.73 -9.32 -11.08
C VAL A 48 -12.41 -10.15 -12.19
N ASP A 49 -12.53 -9.56 -13.38
CA ASP A 49 -13.10 -10.22 -14.55
C ASP A 49 -12.34 -11.50 -14.88
N ARG A 50 -13.07 -12.47 -15.47
CA ARG A 50 -12.49 -13.74 -15.92
C ARG A 50 -12.89 -14.05 -17.34
N THR A 51 -11.96 -14.59 -18.10
CA THR A 51 -12.27 -15.15 -19.44
C THR A 51 -13.08 -16.45 -19.31
N HIS A 52 -13.63 -16.96 -20.41
CA HIS A 52 -14.25 -18.30 -20.47
C HIS A 52 -13.32 -19.43 -19.98
N GLY A 53 -11.99 -19.26 -20.09
CA GLY A 53 -11.00 -20.15 -19.51
C GLY A 53 -10.60 -19.80 -18.05
N CYS A 54 -11.45 -19.11 -17.31
CA CYS A 54 -11.24 -18.70 -15.90
C CYS A 54 -9.95 -17.89 -15.64
N ARG A 55 -9.34 -17.31 -16.66
CA ARG A 55 -8.15 -16.46 -16.51
C ARG A 55 -8.55 -15.05 -16.06
N ARG A 56 -7.86 -14.52 -15.03
CA ARG A 56 -8.08 -13.16 -14.51
C ARG A 56 -7.79 -12.10 -15.56
N ARG A 57 -8.65 -11.07 -15.59
CA ARG A 57 -8.51 -9.87 -16.42
C ARG A 57 -8.66 -8.64 -15.54
N TYR A 58 -7.61 -7.82 -15.50
CA TYR A 58 -7.54 -6.58 -14.72
C TYR A 58 -7.81 -5.39 -15.64
N GLN A 59 -8.65 -4.48 -15.16
CA GLN A 59 -8.92 -3.20 -15.82
C GLN A 59 -7.98 -2.12 -15.27
N GLN A 60 -7.93 -0.97 -15.92
CA GLN A 60 -7.09 0.14 -15.47
C GLN A 60 -7.50 0.66 -14.08
N GLU A 61 -8.80 0.63 -13.78
CA GLU A 61 -9.37 1.00 -12.49
C GLU A 61 -8.90 0.05 -11.38
N ASP A 62 -8.80 -1.25 -11.66
CA ASP A 62 -8.28 -2.24 -10.73
C ASP A 62 -6.82 -1.93 -10.36
N LEU A 63 -6.00 -1.53 -11.33
CA LEU A 63 -4.60 -1.18 -11.09
C LEU A 63 -4.47 0.06 -10.20
N LYS A 64 -5.32 1.08 -10.41
CA LYS A 64 -5.36 2.26 -9.54
C LYS A 64 -5.70 1.89 -8.11
N TRP A 65 -6.71 1.05 -7.93
CA TRP A 65 -7.12 0.57 -6.62
C TRP A 65 -6.04 -0.28 -5.94
N ILE A 66 -5.42 -1.21 -6.66
CA ILE A 66 -4.29 -2.01 -6.17
C ILE A 66 -3.15 -1.11 -5.70
N SER A 67 -2.84 -0.05 -6.46
CA SER A 67 -1.82 0.93 -6.05
C SER A 67 -2.18 1.63 -4.73
N ILE A 68 -3.44 2.00 -4.52
CA ILE A 68 -3.93 2.56 -3.25
C ILE A 68 -3.73 1.56 -2.12
N CYS A 69 -4.21 0.32 -2.27
CA CYS A 69 -4.05 -0.74 -1.27
C CYS A 69 -2.58 -0.98 -0.91
N THR A 70 -1.70 -1.00 -1.92
CA THR A 70 -0.26 -1.21 -1.73
C THR A 70 0.34 -0.07 -0.88
N LYS A 71 -0.02 1.18 -1.16
CA LYS A 71 0.45 2.33 -0.38
C LYS A 71 -0.09 2.32 1.04
N LEU A 72 -1.37 2.01 1.24
CA LEU A 72 -1.95 1.88 2.57
C LEU A 72 -1.25 0.77 3.37
N ARG A 73 -0.95 -0.37 2.75
CA ARG A 73 -0.18 -1.45 3.37
C ARG A 73 1.25 -1.02 3.73
N ALA A 74 1.92 -0.31 2.85
CA ALA A 74 3.28 0.19 3.08
C ALA A 74 3.38 1.13 4.29
N THR A 75 2.30 1.87 4.58
CA THR A 75 2.22 2.72 5.78
C THR A 75 1.70 1.97 7.04
N GLY A 76 1.49 0.66 6.94
CA GLY A 76 1.10 -0.17 8.08
C GLY A 76 -0.40 -0.27 8.33
N MET A 77 -1.26 0.19 7.40
CA MET A 77 -2.71 0.05 7.59
C MET A 77 -3.11 -1.43 7.71
N PRO A 78 -3.85 -1.82 8.76
CA PRO A 78 -4.26 -3.20 8.94
C PRO A 78 -5.14 -3.70 7.79
N ILE A 79 -5.00 -4.96 7.40
CA ILE A 79 -5.81 -5.59 6.35
C ILE A 79 -7.31 -5.42 6.61
N LYS A 80 -7.72 -5.55 7.87
CA LYS A 80 -9.14 -5.37 8.28
C LYS A 80 -9.66 -3.98 7.93
N ALA A 81 -8.86 -2.94 8.16
CA ALA A 81 -9.22 -1.56 7.86
C ALA A 81 -9.29 -1.31 6.35
N ILE A 82 -8.33 -1.83 5.58
CA ILE A 82 -8.36 -1.72 4.11
C ILE A 82 -9.58 -2.46 3.54
N ARG A 83 -9.90 -3.64 4.06
CA ARG A 83 -11.11 -4.39 3.66
C ARG A 83 -12.38 -3.59 3.94
N ARG A 84 -12.49 -2.97 5.12
CA ARG A 84 -13.65 -2.11 5.43
C ARG A 84 -13.74 -0.94 4.46
N TYR A 85 -12.60 -0.29 4.17
CA TYR A 85 -12.55 0.79 3.19
C TYR A 85 -12.98 0.31 1.79
N ALA A 86 -12.50 -0.83 1.32
CA ALA A 86 -12.90 -1.43 0.05
C ALA A 86 -14.41 -1.72 -0.01
N GLN A 87 -14.99 -2.25 1.07
CA GLN A 87 -16.44 -2.51 1.18
C GLN A 87 -17.25 -1.22 1.06
N LEU A 88 -16.84 -0.16 1.74
CA LEU A 88 -17.51 1.14 1.67
C LEU A 88 -17.45 1.74 0.27
N VAL A 89 -16.29 1.64 -0.40
CA VAL A 89 -16.14 2.11 -1.78
C VAL A 89 -17.03 1.29 -2.73
N SER A 90 -17.07 -0.02 -2.57
CA SER A 90 -17.92 -0.91 -3.40
C SER A 90 -19.41 -0.68 -3.20
N ALA A 91 -19.82 -0.24 -2.01
CA ALA A 91 -21.22 0.08 -1.70
C ALA A 91 -21.72 1.36 -2.39
N GLY A 92 -20.81 2.14 -2.99
CA GLY A 92 -21.17 3.37 -3.70
C GLY A 92 -21.29 4.60 -2.80
N PRO A 93 -22.04 5.64 -3.23
CA PRO A 93 -22.15 6.90 -2.51
C PRO A 93 -22.98 6.79 -1.22
N GLY A 94 -22.85 7.78 -0.33
CA GLY A 94 -23.60 7.90 0.92
C GLY A 94 -22.84 7.46 2.18
N ASN A 95 -21.59 7.03 2.05
CA ASN A 95 -20.73 6.61 3.16
C ASN A 95 -19.35 7.34 3.18
N GLU A 96 -19.29 8.49 2.53
CA GLU A 96 -18.06 9.27 2.37
C GLU A 96 -17.48 9.68 3.71
N GLN A 97 -18.32 10.01 4.67
CA GLN A 97 -17.89 10.38 6.02
C GLN A 97 -17.20 9.21 6.75
N GLU A 98 -17.71 7.99 6.58
CA GLU A 98 -17.10 6.80 7.18
C GLU A 98 -15.75 6.46 6.51
N ARG A 99 -15.68 6.61 5.18
CA ARG A 99 -14.41 6.47 4.43
C ARG A 99 -13.37 7.50 4.89
N LEU A 100 -13.79 8.75 5.04
CA LEU A 100 -12.92 9.82 5.54
C LEU A 100 -12.41 9.49 6.94
N ALA A 101 -13.28 9.11 7.87
CA ALA A 101 -12.90 8.78 9.24
C ALA A 101 -11.86 7.64 9.31
N LEU A 102 -11.98 6.61 8.47
CA LEU A 102 -10.99 5.52 8.37
C LEU A 102 -9.61 6.03 7.94
N LEU A 103 -9.58 6.92 6.95
CA LEU A 103 -8.33 7.49 6.43
C LEU A 103 -7.69 8.47 7.42
N GLU A 104 -8.50 9.30 8.10
CA GLU A 104 -8.03 10.22 9.12
C GLU A 104 -7.45 9.50 10.34
N ALA A 105 -8.11 8.43 10.81
CA ALA A 105 -7.60 7.61 11.89
C ALA A 105 -6.23 6.99 11.51
N HIS A 106 -6.13 6.40 10.32
CA HIS A 106 -4.86 5.85 9.85
C HIS A 106 -3.77 6.92 9.69
N ARG A 107 -4.13 8.10 9.17
CA ARG A 107 -3.20 9.23 9.08
C ARG A 107 -2.64 9.64 10.44
N ALA A 108 -3.48 9.66 11.47
CA ALA A 108 -3.05 9.96 12.83
C ALA A 108 -2.03 8.93 13.35
N ASP A 109 -2.28 7.64 13.13
CA ASP A 109 -1.37 6.56 13.51
C ASP A 109 -0.02 6.67 12.78
N VAL A 110 -0.04 6.95 11.48
CA VAL A 110 1.18 7.13 10.67
C VAL A 110 1.96 8.36 11.14
N THR A 111 1.28 9.45 11.46
CA THR A 111 1.91 10.69 11.95
C THR A 111 2.58 10.45 13.30
N ALA A 112 1.93 9.74 14.21
CA ALA A 112 2.51 9.37 15.51
C ALA A 112 3.75 8.47 15.33
N LYS A 113 3.68 7.49 14.44
CA LYS A 113 4.82 6.61 14.14
C LYS A 113 5.98 7.36 13.51
N LEU A 114 5.70 8.32 12.63
CA LEU A 114 6.73 9.17 12.03
C LEU A 114 7.46 9.98 13.10
N ALA A 115 6.73 10.60 14.03
CA ALA A 115 7.32 11.35 15.14
C ALA A 115 8.22 10.45 16.02
N GLU A 116 7.78 9.24 16.34
CA GLU A 116 8.58 8.27 17.09
C GLU A 116 9.89 7.92 16.36
N VAL A 117 9.81 7.64 15.05
CA VAL A 117 10.99 7.34 14.24
C VAL A 117 11.95 8.53 14.18
N GLN A 118 11.42 9.75 14.07
CA GLN A 118 12.24 10.97 14.07
C GLN A 118 12.98 11.18 15.40
N GLU A 119 12.33 10.90 16.54
CA GLU A 119 12.99 10.96 17.84
C GLU A 119 14.11 9.90 17.95
N ASN A 120 13.84 8.69 17.49
CA ASN A 120 14.85 7.62 17.51
C ASN A 120 16.04 7.95 16.59
N LEU A 121 15.81 8.63 15.47
CA LEU A 121 16.85 9.07 14.55
C LEU A 121 17.85 10.05 15.24
N LYS A 122 17.36 10.94 16.10
CA LYS A 122 18.24 11.86 16.87
C LYS A 122 19.29 11.11 17.70
N LEU A 123 18.92 9.96 18.28
CA LEU A 123 19.88 9.13 19.01
C LEU A 123 20.95 8.55 18.08
N ILE A 124 20.55 8.11 16.88
CA ILE A 124 21.49 7.58 15.89
C ILE A 124 22.46 8.68 15.42
N ASP A 125 21.93 9.86 15.12
CA ASP A 125 22.74 11.02 14.73
C ASP A 125 23.76 11.39 15.81
N HIS A 126 23.31 11.47 17.07
CA HIS A 126 24.20 11.71 18.19
C HIS A 126 25.30 10.65 18.31
N LYS A 127 24.96 9.37 18.13
CA LYS A 127 25.97 8.29 18.14
C LYS A 127 26.98 8.44 17.01
N ILE A 128 26.52 8.78 15.81
CA ILE A 128 27.39 9.03 14.65
C ILE A 128 28.37 10.17 14.97
N ASP A 129 27.90 11.26 15.55
CA ASP A 129 28.74 12.41 15.88
C ASP A 129 29.79 12.07 16.93
N VAL A 130 29.40 11.31 17.97
CA VAL A 130 30.34 10.81 18.98
C VAL A 130 31.43 9.95 18.33
N TYR A 131 31.07 9.02 17.44
CA TYR A 131 32.04 8.16 16.77
C TYR A 131 32.99 8.95 15.85
N ARG A 132 32.45 9.90 15.09
CA ARG A 132 33.26 10.79 14.23
C ARG A 132 34.24 11.58 15.06
N GLY A 133 33.79 12.24 16.14
CA GLY A 133 34.69 13.01 17.00
C GLY A 133 35.82 12.17 17.65
N ARG A 134 35.52 10.94 18.07
CA ARG A 134 36.52 10.02 18.63
C ARG A 134 37.52 9.52 17.60
N LEU A 135 37.05 9.23 16.40
CA LEU A 135 37.94 8.83 15.29
C LEU A 135 38.87 9.96 14.91
N ASP A 136 38.37 11.19 14.80
CA ASP A 136 39.16 12.38 14.46
C ASP A 136 40.18 12.72 15.55
N ALA A 137 39.83 12.50 16.82
CA ALA A 137 40.74 12.68 17.96
C ALA A 137 41.74 11.55 18.14
N GLY A 138 41.58 10.42 17.45
CA GLY A 138 42.46 9.24 17.58
C GLY A 138 42.26 8.45 18.88
N ASP A 139 41.13 8.63 19.57
CA ASP A 139 40.78 7.97 20.83
C ASP A 139 39.53 7.10 20.74
N ALA A 140 39.30 6.51 19.58
CA ALA A 140 38.16 5.64 19.29
C ALA A 140 38.11 4.36 20.16
N ASP A 141 39.24 3.97 20.73
CA ASP A 141 39.35 2.88 21.71
C ASP A 141 38.62 3.18 23.05
N GLN A 142 38.34 4.45 23.32
CA GLN A 142 37.54 4.89 24.47
C GLN A 142 36.03 4.87 24.25
N LEU A 143 35.57 4.47 23.04
CA LEU A 143 34.14 4.26 22.80
C LEU A 143 33.61 3.15 23.68
N TRP A 144 32.33 3.31 24.12
CA TRP A 144 31.73 2.35 25.00
C TRP A 144 31.75 0.93 24.41
N ALA A 145 32.40 0.04 25.15
CA ALA A 145 32.35 -1.40 24.92
C ALA A 145 31.96 -2.07 26.26
N PRO A 146 31.15 -3.16 26.23
CA PRO A 146 30.87 -3.89 27.45
C PRO A 146 32.20 -4.39 28.05
N LYS A 147 32.54 -3.94 29.27
CA LYS A 147 33.66 -4.51 30.01
C LYS A 147 33.37 -5.99 30.22
N ARG A 148 34.09 -6.87 29.56
CA ARG A 148 34.11 -8.28 29.95
C ARG A 148 34.51 -8.29 31.41
N LEU A 149 33.63 -8.81 32.27
CA LEU A 149 34.02 -9.09 33.66
C LEU A 149 35.26 -9.96 33.56
N ALA A 150 36.40 -9.37 33.90
CA ALA A 150 37.66 -10.10 33.97
C ALA A 150 37.45 -11.25 34.96
N GLY A 151 37.59 -12.45 34.45
CA GLY A 151 37.40 -13.75 35.04
C GLY A 151 37.27 -13.82 36.53
N ALA A 152 36.12 -14.31 36.99
CA ALA A 152 36.11 -15.11 38.20
C ALA A 152 36.88 -16.41 37.91
N ARG A 153 38.05 -16.53 38.46
CA ARG A 153 38.73 -17.80 38.58
C ARG A 153 38.15 -18.57 39.78
#